data_5e52f85867bb8b3e2d0087a62faaa2a3
#
_entry.id   5e52f85867bb8b3e2d0087a62faaa2a3
#
_cell.length_a   1.000
_cell.length_b   1.000
_cell.length_c   1.000
_cell.angle_alpha   90.00
_cell.angle_beta   90.00
_cell.angle_gamma   90.00
#
_symmetry.space_group_name_H-M   'P 1'
#
loop_
_entity.id
_entity.type
_entity.pdbx_description
1 polymer ?
#
loop_
_entity_poly.entity_id
_entity_poly.type
_entity_poly.pdbx_seq_one_letter_code
_entity_poly.pdbx_strand_id
1 'polypeptide(L)'
;MPTTKKTTKTKKVINDSFFDKAGNVLKTIWSYISTGRDYFWKGVRFTLATGIFLFVAISIVSSLISPLWQTEDKVDPTGKVVVFSPNGVVVDQPPTPAPTQWYSELDGLGFGSQQPIFYPYQDMLDFFEDFKNDDRVSAMIFDPSGLGVSIVYALPIAKKIKEAVDAGKEVIIRTDFMDKTDYLLASAGSEISTSTYSIIDIQGFGGARQYLKNFFEKFLITPRIYAAGDFKT
;
A
#
# COMPACT_ATOMS: atom_id res chain seq x y z
N MET A 1 3.21 96.78 38.65
CA MET A 1 2.81 96.01 37.55
C MET A 1 3.03 94.53 37.90
N PRO A 2 1.94 93.72 37.99
CA PRO A 2 2.09 92.28 37.92
C PRO A 2 0.94 91.68 37.16
N THR A 3 1.13 91.38 35.86
CA THR A 3 0.13 90.66 35.06
C THR A 3 0.81 89.71 34.02
N THR A 4 1.39 88.60 34.49
CA THR A 4 1.82 87.58 33.48
C THR A 4 1.90 86.15 34.04
N LYS A 5 1.31 85.85 35.20
CA LYS A 5 1.38 84.47 35.74
C LYS A 5 0.08 83.64 35.67
N LYS A 6 -1.05 84.22 35.20
CA LYS A 6 -2.33 83.53 35.21
C LYS A 6 -2.60 82.74 33.88
N THR A 7 -2.03 83.15 32.78
CA THR A 7 -2.32 82.59 31.46
C THR A 7 -1.61 81.24 31.20
N THR A 8 -0.46 81.01 31.81
CA THR A 8 0.34 79.78 31.58
C THR A 8 -0.21 78.57 32.35
N LYS A 9 -0.79 78.78 33.55
CA LYS A 9 -1.41 77.68 34.30
C LYS A 9 -2.69 77.17 33.67
N THR A 10 -3.51 78.04 33.12
CA THR A 10 -4.79 77.68 32.52
C THR A 10 -4.60 76.91 31.20
N LYS A 11 -3.59 77.28 30.38
CA LYS A 11 -3.25 76.55 29.15
C LYS A 11 -2.71 75.12 29.45
N LYS A 12 -1.92 74.94 30.49
CA LYS A 12 -1.38 73.63 30.91
C LYS A 12 -2.49 72.69 31.41
N VAL A 13 -3.43 73.21 32.23
CA VAL A 13 -4.56 72.41 32.74
C VAL A 13 -5.54 72.02 31.65
N ILE A 14 -5.79 72.85 30.65
CA ILE A 14 -6.67 72.53 29.50
C ILE A 14 -6.02 71.48 28.61
N ASN A 15 -4.72 71.54 28.39
CA ASN A 15 -3.99 70.58 27.57
C ASN A 15 -3.92 69.21 28.21
N ASP A 16 -3.64 69.14 29.52
CA ASP A 16 -3.61 67.87 30.29
C ASP A 16 -5.00 67.19 30.31
N SER A 17 -6.09 68.00 30.51
CA SER A 17 -7.47 67.50 30.45
C SER A 17 -7.88 66.97 29.06
N PHE A 18 -7.36 67.54 27.96
CA PHE A 18 -7.62 67.10 26.61
C PHE A 18 -6.92 65.78 26.30
N PHE A 19 -5.65 65.64 26.68
CA PHE A 19 -4.90 64.37 26.52
C PHE A 19 -5.46 63.24 27.38
N ASP A 20 -5.94 63.53 28.60
CA ASP A 20 -6.60 62.53 29.46
C ASP A 20 -7.94 62.06 28.85
N LYS A 21 -8.74 62.95 28.29
CA LYS A 21 -9.97 62.60 27.61
C LYS A 21 -9.70 61.80 26.31
N ALA A 22 -8.71 62.20 25.53
CA ALA A 22 -8.30 61.44 24.32
C ALA A 22 -7.76 60.08 24.70
N GLY A 23 -6.96 59.94 25.75
CA GLY A 23 -6.47 58.69 26.26
C GLY A 23 -7.60 57.73 26.70
N ASN A 24 -8.62 58.26 27.36
CA ASN A 24 -9.77 57.46 27.80
C ASN A 24 -10.63 56.99 26.62
N VAL A 25 -10.82 57.82 25.58
CA VAL A 25 -11.51 57.44 24.36
C VAL A 25 -10.74 56.35 23.63
N LEU A 26 -9.43 56.48 23.49
CA LEU A 26 -8.58 55.43 22.88
C LEU A 26 -8.62 54.14 23.65
N LYS A 27 -8.57 54.14 24.97
CA LYS A 27 -8.72 52.96 25.82
C LYS A 27 -10.08 52.28 25.58
N THR A 28 -11.14 53.07 25.50
CA THR A 28 -12.49 52.54 25.26
C THR A 28 -12.57 51.89 23.87
N ILE A 29 -12.08 52.56 22.81
CA ILE A 29 -12.02 51.97 21.46
C ILE A 29 -11.20 50.69 21.44
N TRP A 30 -10.02 50.71 22.10
CA TRP A 30 -9.17 49.53 22.19
C TRP A 30 -9.83 48.35 22.92
N SER A 31 -10.60 48.62 24.00
CA SER A 31 -11.36 47.60 24.71
C SER A 31 -12.44 46.98 23.81
N TYR A 32 -13.17 47.76 23.00
CA TYR A 32 -14.14 47.22 22.07
C TYR A 32 -13.50 46.37 20.97
N ILE A 33 -12.35 46.81 20.42
CA ILE A 33 -11.62 46.09 19.41
C ILE A 33 -11.08 44.73 20.00
N SER A 34 -10.50 44.76 21.20
CA SER A 34 -9.99 43.56 21.85
C SER A 34 -11.10 42.57 22.17
N THR A 35 -12.23 43.07 22.68
CA THR A 35 -13.39 42.21 22.98
C THR A 35 -13.97 41.60 21.70
N GLY A 36 -14.13 42.38 20.61
CA GLY A 36 -14.59 41.90 19.31
C GLY A 36 -13.66 40.82 18.74
N ARG A 37 -12.35 41.04 18.85
CA ARG A 37 -11.34 40.02 18.45
C ARG A 37 -11.47 38.74 19.26
N ASP A 38 -11.69 38.82 20.55
CA ASP A 38 -11.81 37.65 21.41
C ASP A 38 -13.08 36.84 21.10
N TYR A 39 -14.20 37.50 20.82
CA TYR A 39 -15.41 36.83 20.34
C TYR A 39 -15.22 36.19 18.98
N PHE A 40 -14.55 36.87 18.05
CA PHE A 40 -14.22 36.33 16.74
C PHE A 40 -13.37 35.04 16.85
N TRP A 41 -12.30 35.09 17.64
CA TRP A 41 -11.45 33.89 17.84
C TRP A 41 -12.13 32.76 18.59
N LYS A 42 -13.04 33.06 19.51
CA LYS A 42 -13.89 32.04 20.16
C LYS A 42 -14.82 31.38 19.14
N GLY A 43 -15.44 32.18 18.27
CA GLY A 43 -16.27 31.67 17.17
C GLY A 43 -15.48 30.79 16.21
N VAL A 44 -14.30 31.20 15.77
CA VAL A 44 -13.43 30.43 14.90
C VAL A 44 -13.00 29.11 15.56
N ARG A 45 -12.60 29.13 16.81
CA ARG A 45 -12.26 27.90 17.54
C ARG A 45 -13.45 26.93 17.69
N PHE A 46 -14.62 27.47 17.96
CA PHE A 46 -15.84 26.68 18.08
C PHE A 46 -16.20 26.02 16.75
N THR A 47 -16.19 26.77 15.64
CA THR A 47 -16.50 26.21 14.30
C THR A 47 -15.47 25.18 13.86
N LEU A 48 -14.18 25.40 14.12
CA LEU A 48 -13.12 24.42 13.84
C LEU A 48 -13.29 23.16 14.68
N ALA A 49 -13.52 23.29 15.99
CA ALA A 49 -13.73 22.15 16.86
C ALA A 49 -14.96 21.33 16.46
N THR A 50 -16.07 22.01 16.12
CA THR A 50 -17.31 21.36 15.64
C THR A 50 -17.08 20.68 14.29
N GLY A 51 -16.34 21.32 13.39
CA GLY A 51 -15.99 20.74 12.08
C GLY A 51 -15.14 19.48 12.22
N ILE A 52 -14.12 19.51 13.06
CA ILE A 52 -13.28 18.34 13.35
C ILE A 52 -14.10 17.22 14.01
N PHE A 53 -14.95 17.56 14.98
CA PHE A 53 -15.83 16.57 15.63
C PHE A 53 -16.79 15.90 14.63
N LEU A 54 -17.43 16.67 13.76
CA LEU A 54 -18.30 16.13 12.71
C LEU A 54 -17.53 15.26 11.71
N PHE A 55 -16.34 15.69 11.31
CA PHE A 55 -15.49 14.90 10.41
C PHE A 55 -15.11 13.56 11.04
N VAL A 56 -14.68 13.55 12.30
CA VAL A 56 -14.36 12.32 13.04
C VAL A 56 -15.60 11.43 13.20
N ALA A 57 -16.74 12.01 13.56
CA ALA A 57 -17.99 11.27 13.70
C ALA A 57 -18.43 10.63 12.38
N ILE A 58 -18.37 11.37 11.27
CA ILE A 58 -18.69 10.85 9.94
C ILE A 58 -17.71 9.74 9.55
N SER A 59 -16.40 9.90 9.82
CA SER A 59 -15.40 8.89 9.54
C SER A 59 -15.64 7.60 10.32
N ILE A 60 -15.99 7.69 11.59
CA ILE A 60 -16.35 6.52 12.42
C ILE A 60 -17.60 5.84 11.88
N VAL A 61 -18.65 6.61 11.59
CA VAL A 61 -19.90 6.08 11.04
C VAL A 61 -19.65 5.43 9.67
N SER A 62 -18.88 6.07 8.80
CA SER A 62 -18.49 5.51 7.50
C SER A 62 -17.71 4.21 7.64
N SER A 63 -16.78 4.14 8.59
CA SER A 63 -16.00 2.92 8.88
C SER A 63 -16.88 1.77 9.39
N LEU A 64 -17.92 2.08 10.19
CA LEU A 64 -18.85 1.07 10.70
C LEU A 64 -19.86 0.59 9.64
N ILE A 65 -20.22 1.46 8.69
CA ILE A 65 -21.20 1.15 7.64
C ILE A 65 -20.52 0.55 6.40
N SER A 66 -19.25 0.88 6.14
CA SER A 66 -18.49 0.40 4.99
C SER A 66 -18.54 -1.14 4.80
N PRO A 67 -18.39 -1.98 5.84
CA PRO A 67 -18.52 -3.43 5.66
C PRO A 67 -19.96 -3.89 5.33
N LEU A 68 -20.98 -3.09 5.67
CA LEU A 68 -22.39 -3.41 5.34
C LEU A 68 -22.73 -3.09 3.88
N TRP A 69 -21.94 -2.25 3.22
CA TRP A 69 -22.11 -1.88 1.82
C TRP A 69 -21.19 -2.64 0.87
N GLN A 70 -20.22 -3.36 1.42
CA GLN A 70 -19.46 -4.38 0.68
C GLN A 70 -20.34 -5.65 0.60
N THR A 71 -21.47 -5.55 -0.06
CA THR A 71 -22.04 -6.71 -0.72
C THR A 71 -21.04 -7.06 -1.82
N GLU A 72 -20.13 -8.00 -1.55
CA GLU A 72 -19.53 -8.77 -2.63
C GLU A 72 -20.74 -9.35 -3.38
N ASP A 73 -20.98 -8.83 -4.57
CA ASP A 73 -21.86 -9.50 -5.52
C ASP A 73 -21.24 -10.89 -5.74
N LYS A 74 -21.65 -11.85 -4.95
CA LYS A 74 -21.29 -13.25 -5.14
C LYS A 74 -21.93 -13.66 -6.46
N VAL A 75 -21.15 -13.42 -7.52
CA VAL A 75 -21.54 -13.82 -8.86
C VAL A 75 -21.71 -15.33 -8.82
N ASP A 76 -22.91 -15.81 -9.12
CA ASP A 76 -23.14 -17.25 -9.26
C ASP A 76 -22.20 -17.79 -10.36
N PRO A 77 -21.27 -18.68 -10.02
CA PRO A 77 -20.28 -19.21 -10.96
C PRO A 77 -20.89 -20.26 -11.91
N THR A 78 -22.13 -20.68 -11.72
CA THR A 78 -22.75 -21.76 -12.49
C THR A 78 -22.71 -21.46 -13.99
N GLY A 79 -22.05 -22.33 -14.75
CA GLY A 79 -21.90 -22.21 -16.19
C GLY A 79 -20.96 -21.11 -16.66
N LYS A 80 -20.15 -20.52 -15.76
CA LYS A 80 -19.15 -19.51 -16.09
C LYS A 80 -17.75 -20.11 -16.12
N VAL A 81 -16.87 -19.47 -16.86
CA VAL A 81 -15.44 -19.78 -16.91
C VAL A 81 -14.73 -18.91 -15.87
N VAL A 82 -13.91 -19.51 -15.04
CA VAL A 82 -13.05 -18.78 -14.10
C VAL A 82 -11.85 -18.25 -14.86
N VAL A 83 -11.55 -16.96 -14.74
CA VAL A 83 -10.32 -16.37 -15.24
C VAL A 83 -9.41 -16.11 -14.07
N PHE A 84 -8.26 -16.78 -14.05
CA PHE A 84 -7.27 -16.68 -12.99
C PHE A 84 -5.95 -16.15 -13.57
N SER A 85 -5.62 -14.91 -13.28
CA SER A 85 -4.40 -14.24 -13.75
C SER A 85 -3.71 -13.58 -12.54
N PRO A 86 -3.02 -14.38 -11.70
CA PRO A 86 -2.35 -13.87 -10.52
C PRO A 86 -1.13 -13.03 -10.90
N ASN A 87 -0.94 -11.92 -10.17
CA ASN A 87 0.24 -11.08 -10.31
C ASN A 87 0.90 -10.91 -8.94
N GLY A 88 2.01 -11.62 -8.73
CA GLY A 88 2.68 -11.64 -7.43
C GLY A 88 3.64 -12.82 -7.30
N VAL A 89 4.02 -13.14 -6.07
CA VAL A 89 5.01 -14.17 -5.77
C VAL A 89 4.43 -15.23 -4.85
N VAL A 90 4.63 -16.50 -5.22
CA VAL A 90 4.27 -17.63 -4.35
C VAL A 90 5.35 -17.83 -3.29
N VAL A 91 4.94 -17.82 -2.04
CA VAL A 91 5.82 -17.98 -0.88
C VAL A 91 5.25 -19.02 0.09
N ASP A 92 6.09 -19.64 0.88
CA ASP A 92 5.65 -20.59 1.92
C ASP A 92 4.83 -19.86 3.00
N GLN A 93 5.37 -18.73 3.49
CA GLN A 93 4.69 -17.84 4.41
C GLN A 93 4.85 -16.41 3.94
N PRO A 94 3.76 -15.62 3.88
CA PRO A 94 3.87 -14.20 3.61
C PRO A 94 4.80 -13.54 4.63
N PRO A 95 5.64 -12.60 4.22
CA PRO A 95 6.48 -11.87 5.16
C PRO A 95 5.58 -11.18 6.20
N THR A 96 5.94 -11.35 7.46
CA THR A 96 5.25 -10.64 8.55
C THR A 96 5.37 -9.13 8.29
N PRO A 97 4.26 -8.39 8.34
CA PRO A 97 4.31 -6.95 8.15
C PRO A 97 5.31 -6.33 9.12
N ALA A 98 6.26 -5.55 8.61
CA ALA A 98 7.21 -4.87 9.48
C ALA A 98 6.46 -3.93 10.46
N PRO A 99 6.91 -3.81 11.73
CA PRO A 99 6.26 -2.95 12.73
C PRO A 99 6.17 -1.46 12.34
N THR A 100 6.86 -1.07 11.28
CA THR A 100 6.96 0.30 10.75
C THR A 100 5.88 0.64 9.72
N GLN A 101 4.83 -0.16 9.62
CA GLN A 101 3.76 0.05 8.62
C GLN A 101 2.85 1.27 8.87
N TRP A 102 3.10 2.08 9.91
CA TRP A 102 2.33 3.31 10.09
C TRP A 102 2.44 4.29 8.90
N TYR A 103 3.50 4.19 8.07
CA TYR A 103 3.63 4.99 6.85
C TYR A 103 3.09 4.28 5.60
N SER A 104 2.71 3.00 5.66
CA SER A 104 2.01 2.35 4.54
C SER A 104 0.59 2.93 4.34
N GLU A 105 0.01 3.55 5.37
CA GLU A 105 -1.22 4.32 5.22
C GLU A 105 -1.04 5.58 4.36
N LEU A 106 0.22 6.02 4.17
CA LEU A 106 0.57 7.10 3.24
C LEU A 106 0.65 6.62 1.77
N ASP A 107 0.61 5.31 1.52
CA ASP A 107 0.56 4.73 0.17
C ASP A 107 -0.67 5.21 -0.60
N GLY A 108 -1.78 5.45 0.08
CA GLY A 108 -2.98 6.08 -0.48
C GLY A 108 -2.76 7.51 -1.00
N LEU A 109 -1.64 8.15 -0.65
CA LEU A 109 -1.24 9.46 -1.16
C LEU A 109 -0.24 9.37 -2.33
N GLY A 110 0.05 8.18 -2.85
CA GLY A 110 0.91 7.96 -4.02
C GLY A 110 2.41 8.00 -3.74
N PHE A 111 2.83 7.95 -2.47
CA PHE A 111 4.25 7.94 -2.07
C PHE A 111 4.76 6.54 -1.70
N GLY A 112 3.91 5.51 -1.74
CA GLY A 112 4.27 4.15 -1.39
C GLY A 112 4.90 3.37 -2.55
N SER A 113 5.87 2.55 -2.24
CA SER A 113 6.31 1.49 -3.15
C SER A 113 5.21 0.43 -3.20
N GLN A 114 4.73 0.09 -4.40
CA GLN A 114 3.82 -1.05 -4.57
C GLN A 114 4.50 -2.30 -4.01
N GLN A 115 4.03 -2.77 -2.87
CA GLN A 115 4.51 -4.02 -2.30
C GLN A 115 4.07 -5.17 -3.22
N PRO A 116 4.95 -6.11 -3.55
CA PRO A 116 4.55 -7.27 -4.31
C PRO A 116 3.45 -8.04 -3.56
N ILE A 117 2.45 -8.50 -4.30
CA ILE A 117 1.42 -9.37 -3.72
C ILE A 117 2.06 -10.73 -3.46
N PHE A 118 1.87 -11.25 -2.25
CA PHE A 118 2.35 -12.56 -1.87
C PHE A 118 1.17 -13.54 -1.80
N TYR A 119 1.32 -14.67 -2.48
CA TYR A 119 0.37 -15.77 -2.43
C TYR A 119 0.96 -16.88 -1.55
N PRO A 120 0.32 -17.23 -0.41
CA PRO A 120 0.73 -18.42 0.34
C PRO A 120 0.65 -19.65 -0.56
N TYR A 121 1.69 -20.47 -0.51
CA TYR A 121 1.74 -21.68 -1.32
C TYR A 121 0.55 -22.61 -1.07
N GLN A 122 0.13 -22.73 0.19
CA GLN A 122 -1.00 -23.57 0.57
C GLN A 122 -2.31 -23.07 -0.05
N ASP A 123 -2.54 -21.76 -0.05
CA ASP A 123 -3.74 -21.16 -0.64
C ASP A 123 -3.83 -21.46 -2.15
N MET A 124 -2.68 -21.51 -2.84
CA MET A 124 -2.63 -21.89 -4.24
C MET A 124 -3.04 -23.36 -4.46
N LEU A 125 -2.60 -24.27 -3.59
CA LEU A 125 -3.00 -25.67 -3.66
C LEU A 125 -4.50 -25.84 -3.38
N ASP A 126 -4.99 -25.16 -2.34
CA ASP A 126 -6.40 -25.20 -1.92
C ASP A 126 -7.29 -24.63 -3.01
N PHE A 127 -6.87 -23.54 -3.67
CA PHE A 127 -7.60 -22.95 -4.81
C PHE A 127 -7.83 -23.95 -5.96
N PHE A 128 -6.79 -24.69 -6.36
CA PHE A 128 -6.94 -25.71 -7.42
C PHE A 128 -7.71 -26.93 -6.95
N GLU A 129 -7.62 -27.29 -5.67
CA GLU A 129 -8.44 -28.35 -5.10
C GLU A 129 -9.93 -27.96 -5.04
N ASP A 130 -10.24 -26.74 -4.63
CA ASP A 130 -11.60 -26.18 -4.62
C ASP A 130 -12.16 -26.10 -6.04
N PHE A 131 -11.36 -25.64 -7.02
CA PHE A 131 -11.75 -25.64 -8.43
C PHE A 131 -12.09 -27.05 -8.93
N LYS A 132 -11.29 -28.04 -8.59
CA LYS A 132 -11.53 -29.44 -8.97
C LYS A 132 -12.88 -29.94 -8.41
N ASN A 133 -13.20 -29.56 -7.18
CA ASN A 133 -14.38 -30.07 -6.44
C ASN A 133 -15.64 -29.21 -6.65
N ASP A 134 -15.57 -28.04 -7.25
CA ASP A 134 -16.73 -27.17 -7.48
C ASP A 134 -17.48 -27.53 -8.77
N ASP A 135 -18.58 -28.28 -8.64
CA ASP A 135 -19.41 -28.73 -9.79
C ASP A 135 -20.05 -27.57 -10.57
N ARG A 136 -20.07 -26.35 -10.02
CA ARG A 136 -20.65 -25.17 -10.69
C ARG A 136 -19.73 -24.60 -11.76
N VAL A 137 -18.44 -24.90 -11.71
CA VAL A 137 -17.42 -24.41 -12.62
C VAL A 137 -16.83 -25.58 -13.39
N SER A 138 -16.90 -25.53 -14.73
CA SER A 138 -16.36 -26.57 -15.60
C SER A 138 -15.03 -26.21 -16.25
N ALA A 139 -14.74 -24.92 -16.39
CA ALA A 139 -13.57 -24.46 -17.12
C ALA A 139 -12.87 -23.28 -16.41
N MET A 140 -11.55 -23.21 -16.61
CA MET A 140 -10.70 -22.13 -16.14
C MET A 140 -9.75 -21.66 -17.25
N ILE A 141 -9.56 -20.35 -17.34
CA ILE A 141 -8.45 -19.74 -18.09
C ILE A 141 -7.41 -19.30 -17.08
N PHE A 142 -6.22 -19.88 -17.12
CA PHE A 142 -5.13 -19.57 -16.22
C PHE A 142 -3.96 -18.92 -16.96
N ASP A 143 -3.53 -17.74 -16.50
CA ASP A 143 -2.36 -17.04 -17.01
C ASP A 143 -1.27 -17.01 -15.92
N PRO A 144 -0.20 -17.81 -16.02
CA PRO A 144 0.87 -17.85 -15.04
C PRO A 144 1.92 -16.74 -15.21
N SER A 145 1.92 -15.96 -16.31
CA SER A 145 3.01 -15.03 -16.66
C SER A 145 3.31 -13.96 -15.62
N GLY A 146 2.30 -13.59 -14.82
CA GLY A 146 2.47 -12.65 -13.70
C GLY A 146 2.87 -13.29 -12.38
N LEU A 147 2.99 -14.62 -12.33
CA LEU A 147 3.18 -15.38 -11.11
C LEU A 147 4.65 -15.77 -10.90
N GLY A 148 5.36 -15.09 -10.01
CA GLY A 148 6.69 -15.48 -9.57
C GLY A 148 6.62 -16.75 -8.72
N VAL A 149 6.90 -17.91 -9.28
CA VAL A 149 6.86 -19.18 -8.56
C VAL A 149 8.15 -19.96 -8.72
N SER A 150 8.70 -20.45 -7.60
CA SER A 150 9.85 -21.35 -7.63
C SER A 150 9.44 -22.70 -8.20
N ILE A 151 10.36 -23.37 -8.92
CA ILE A 151 10.16 -24.72 -9.45
C ILE A 151 9.71 -25.72 -8.38
N VAL A 152 10.14 -25.54 -7.14
CA VAL A 152 9.78 -26.39 -6.00
C VAL A 152 8.29 -26.30 -5.68
N TYR A 153 7.70 -25.11 -5.78
CA TYR A 153 6.26 -24.88 -5.59
C TYR A 153 5.46 -25.15 -6.87
N ALA A 154 6.05 -24.91 -8.03
CA ALA A 154 5.37 -25.12 -9.31
C ALA A 154 5.02 -26.59 -9.58
N LEU A 155 5.89 -27.54 -9.16
CA LEU A 155 5.65 -28.97 -9.35
C LEU A 155 4.35 -29.47 -8.68
N PRO A 156 4.11 -29.22 -7.37
CA PRO A 156 2.86 -29.62 -6.74
C PRO A 156 1.64 -28.86 -7.28
N ILE A 157 1.80 -27.56 -7.65
CA ILE A 157 0.71 -26.79 -8.28
C ILE A 157 0.34 -27.41 -9.64
N ALA A 158 1.33 -27.71 -10.47
CA ALA A 158 1.11 -28.41 -11.75
C ALA A 158 0.40 -29.77 -11.54
N LYS A 159 0.77 -30.51 -10.48
CA LYS A 159 0.07 -31.74 -10.14
C LYS A 159 -1.41 -31.50 -9.83
N LYS A 160 -1.73 -30.46 -9.06
CA LYS A 160 -3.13 -30.10 -8.75
C LYS A 160 -3.90 -29.68 -9.99
N ILE A 161 -3.30 -28.91 -10.89
CA ILE A 161 -3.88 -28.58 -12.20
C ILE A 161 -4.19 -29.88 -12.97
N LYS A 162 -3.24 -30.81 -13.03
CA LYS A 162 -3.43 -32.09 -13.69
C LYS A 162 -4.54 -32.93 -13.06
N GLU A 163 -4.62 -32.97 -11.74
CA GLU A 163 -5.70 -33.66 -11.01
C GLU A 163 -7.08 -33.08 -11.38
N ALA A 164 -7.21 -31.75 -11.56
CA ALA A 164 -8.44 -31.10 -11.97
C ALA A 164 -8.79 -31.47 -13.42
N VAL A 165 -7.82 -31.49 -14.34
CA VAL A 165 -8.01 -31.94 -15.72
C VAL A 165 -8.44 -33.41 -15.78
N ASP A 166 -7.79 -34.27 -15.01
CA ASP A 166 -8.12 -35.70 -14.96
C ASP A 166 -9.52 -35.94 -14.33
N ALA A 167 -10.00 -35.01 -13.50
CA ALA A 167 -11.38 -35.00 -12.97
C ALA A 167 -12.42 -34.46 -13.97
N GLY A 168 -12.01 -34.09 -15.20
CA GLY A 168 -12.91 -33.61 -16.25
C GLY A 168 -13.10 -32.10 -16.33
N LYS A 169 -12.29 -31.32 -15.58
CA LYS A 169 -12.27 -29.86 -15.73
C LYS A 169 -11.44 -29.46 -16.95
N GLU A 170 -11.84 -28.39 -17.59
CA GLU A 170 -11.07 -27.81 -18.70
C GLU A 170 -10.20 -26.67 -18.15
N VAL A 171 -8.87 -26.79 -18.30
CA VAL A 171 -7.92 -25.76 -17.88
C VAL A 171 -7.14 -25.28 -19.09
N ILE A 172 -7.49 -24.10 -19.58
CA ILE A 172 -6.81 -23.46 -20.72
C ILE A 172 -5.75 -22.51 -20.15
N ILE A 173 -4.49 -22.79 -20.48
CA ILE A 173 -3.39 -21.88 -20.11
C ILE A 173 -3.22 -20.86 -21.23
N ARG A 174 -3.38 -19.59 -20.91
CA ARG A 174 -3.23 -18.48 -21.85
C ARG A 174 -2.13 -17.55 -21.39
N THR A 175 -1.06 -17.46 -22.17
CA THR A 175 0.06 -16.58 -21.84
C THR A 175 0.82 -16.14 -23.08
N ASP A 176 1.41 -14.95 -23.02
CA ASP A 176 2.24 -14.40 -24.10
C ASP A 176 3.75 -14.56 -23.81
N PHE A 177 4.10 -14.91 -22.59
CA PHE A 177 5.48 -15.19 -22.19
C PHE A 177 5.49 -16.43 -21.28
N MET A 178 6.38 -17.37 -21.57
CA MET A 178 6.57 -18.57 -20.74
C MET A 178 8.06 -18.79 -20.47
N ASP A 179 8.43 -18.81 -19.23
CA ASP A 179 9.69 -19.39 -18.79
C ASP A 179 9.54 -20.91 -18.54
N LYS A 180 10.60 -21.56 -18.09
CA LYS A 180 10.57 -23.00 -17.77
C LYS A 180 9.55 -23.38 -16.69
N THR A 181 9.28 -22.48 -15.74
CA THR A 181 8.36 -22.72 -14.64
C THR A 181 6.92 -22.53 -15.11
N ASP A 182 6.67 -21.47 -15.87
CA ASP A 182 5.37 -21.24 -16.51
C ASP A 182 5.01 -22.37 -17.46
N TYR A 183 5.98 -22.85 -18.25
CA TYR A 183 5.79 -23.99 -19.14
C TYR A 183 5.46 -25.28 -18.37
N LEU A 184 6.08 -25.48 -17.21
CA LEU A 184 5.74 -26.60 -16.34
C LEU A 184 4.28 -26.55 -15.89
N LEU A 185 3.81 -25.37 -15.44
CA LEU A 185 2.41 -25.17 -15.07
C LEU A 185 1.49 -25.36 -16.29
N ALA A 186 1.88 -24.79 -17.43
CA ALA A 186 1.13 -24.88 -18.67
C ALA A 186 0.98 -26.31 -19.19
N SER A 187 2.01 -27.12 -19.07
CA SER A 187 2.00 -28.52 -19.50
C SER A 187 1.02 -29.41 -18.72
N ALA A 188 0.55 -28.95 -17.56
CA ALA A 188 -0.46 -29.64 -16.76
C ALA A 188 -1.90 -29.30 -17.17
N GLY A 189 -2.12 -28.24 -17.94
CA GLY A 189 -3.42 -27.85 -18.46
C GLY A 189 -3.94 -28.76 -19.56
N SER A 190 -5.20 -28.52 -19.97
CA SER A 190 -5.84 -29.22 -21.09
C SER A 190 -5.36 -28.70 -22.44
N GLU A 191 -5.14 -27.36 -22.50
CA GLU A 191 -4.74 -26.64 -23.70
C GLU A 191 -3.82 -25.49 -23.36
N ILE A 192 -2.85 -25.19 -24.24
CA ILE A 192 -1.99 -24.01 -24.17
C ILE A 192 -2.34 -23.09 -25.32
N SER A 193 -2.84 -21.91 -25.02
CA SER A 193 -3.18 -20.85 -25.96
C SER A 193 -2.19 -19.70 -25.87
N THR A 194 -1.48 -19.40 -26.95
CA THR A 194 -0.51 -18.31 -27.01
C THR A 194 -0.79 -17.41 -28.23
N SER A 195 -0.32 -16.16 -28.16
CA SER A 195 -0.38 -15.28 -29.34
C SER A 195 0.72 -15.60 -30.35
N THR A 196 0.59 -15.06 -31.54
CA THR A 196 1.60 -15.23 -32.61
C THR A 196 2.97 -14.63 -32.23
N TYR A 197 2.99 -13.70 -31.30
CA TYR A 197 4.21 -13.01 -30.88
C TYR A 197 4.72 -13.49 -29.50
N SER A 198 4.19 -14.60 -29.02
CA SER A 198 4.58 -15.16 -27.72
C SER A 198 6.04 -15.60 -27.73
N ILE A 199 6.69 -15.42 -26.58
CA ILE A 199 8.06 -15.85 -26.34
C ILE A 199 8.01 -17.05 -25.38
N ILE A 200 8.59 -18.17 -25.80
CA ILE A 200 8.75 -19.35 -24.98
C ILE A 200 10.24 -19.55 -24.73
N ASP A 201 10.69 -19.30 -23.50
CA ASP A 201 12.10 -19.40 -23.10
C ASP A 201 12.32 -20.58 -22.15
N ILE A 202 12.48 -21.76 -22.70
CA ILE A 202 12.72 -23.00 -21.93
C ILE A 202 14.21 -23.25 -21.86
N GLN A 203 14.84 -22.67 -20.83
CA GLN A 203 16.24 -22.94 -20.53
C GLN A 203 16.37 -24.17 -19.63
N GLY A 204 17.40 -24.96 -19.88
CA GLY A 204 17.74 -26.09 -19.01
C GLY A 204 18.18 -25.66 -17.60
N PHE A 205 18.27 -26.64 -16.70
CA PHE A 205 18.84 -26.43 -15.37
C PHE A 205 20.36 -26.49 -15.49
N GLY A 206 21.02 -25.39 -15.30
CA GLY A 206 22.48 -25.27 -15.30
C GLY A 206 22.93 -24.17 -14.35
N GLY A 207 24.10 -24.32 -13.82
CA GLY A 207 24.74 -23.32 -12.98
C GLY A 207 26.25 -23.35 -13.19
N ALA A 208 26.86 -22.19 -13.34
CA ALA A 208 28.30 -22.03 -13.33
C ALA A 208 28.72 -21.38 -12.01
N ARG A 209 29.65 -22.00 -11.30
CA ARG A 209 30.23 -21.42 -10.10
C ARG A 209 31.65 -20.95 -10.45
N GLN A 210 31.92 -19.68 -10.30
CA GLN A 210 33.27 -19.14 -10.46
C GLN A 210 34.08 -19.40 -9.20
N TYR A 211 35.26 -20.00 -9.39
CA TYR A 211 36.26 -20.18 -8.33
C TYR A 211 37.38 -19.21 -8.57
N LEU A 212 37.56 -18.24 -7.71
CA LEU A 212 38.54 -17.17 -7.89
C LEU A 212 39.92 -17.49 -7.28
N LYS A 213 40.15 -18.73 -6.79
CA LYS A 213 41.41 -19.12 -6.16
C LYS A 213 42.63 -18.81 -7.02
N ASN A 214 42.67 -19.29 -8.27
CA ASN A 214 43.79 -19.12 -9.18
C ASN A 214 43.96 -17.64 -9.59
N PHE A 215 42.89 -16.89 -9.64
CA PHE A 215 42.92 -15.44 -9.86
C PHE A 215 43.63 -14.72 -8.71
N PHE A 216 43.21 -15.00 -7.48
CA PHE A 216 43.83 -14.39 -6.30
C PHE A 216 45.33 -14.75 -6.18
N GLU A 217 45.70 -16.00 -6.42
CA GLU A 217 47.10 -16.47 -6.41
C GLU A 217 47.92 -15.74 -7.45
N LYS A 218 47.41 -15.58 -8.68
CA LYS A 218 48.11 -14.90 -9.76
C LYS A 218 48.35 -13.41 -9.47
N PHE A 219 47.45 -12.77 -8.77
CA PHE A 219 47.57 -11.36 -8.39
C PHE A 219 48.12 -11.13 -6.98
N LEU A 220 48.61 -12.19 -6.32
CA LEU A 220 49.13 -12.17 -4.95
C LEU A 220 48.14 -11.57 -3.94
N ILE A 221 46.83 -11.77 -4.14
CA ILE A 221 45.79 -11.33 -3.24
C ILE A 221 45.46 -12.45 -2.25
N THR A 222 45.68 -12.19 -0.97
CA THR A 222 45.25 -13.13 0.11
C THR A 222 43.90 -12.71 0.67
N PRO A 223 42.80 -13.38 0.27
CA PRO A 223 41.49 -13.06 0.83
C PRO A 223 41.44 -13.46 2.30
N ARG A 224 40.98 -12.59 3.17
CA ARG A 224 40.68 -12.89 4.58
C ARG A 224 39.17 -13.05 4.74
N ILE A 225 38.75 -14.29 4.98
CA ILE A 225 37.32 -14.60 5.18
C ILE A 225 37.04 -14.68 6.68
N TYR A 226 36.14 -13.84 7.16
CA TYR A 226 35.67 -13.89 8.54
C TYR A 226 34.28 -14.53 8.53
N ALA A 227 34.21 -15.77 8.99
CA ALA A 227 32.94 -16.48 9.16
C ALA A 227 32.52 -16.48 10.63
N ALA A 228 31.28 -16.10 10.90
CA ALA A 228 30.70 -16.24 12.23
C ALA A 228 29.90 -17.54 12.30
N GLY A 229 30.45 -18.55 12.98
CA GLY A 229 29.87 -19.87 13.17
C GLY A 229 30.50 -20.97 12.30
N ASP A 230 30.52 -22.20 12.82
CA ASP A 230 31.25 -23.34 12.26
C ASP A 230 30.68 -23.87 10.92
N PHE A 231 29.48 -23.43 10.51
CA PHE A 231 28.76 -23.93 9.33
C PHE A 231 28.51 -22.84 8.26
N LYS A 232 29.11 -21.67 8.38
CA LYS A 232 29.04 -20.63 7.34
C LYS A 232 30.33 -20.60 6.54
N THR A 233 30.32 -21.29 5.43
CA THR A 233 31.37 -21.24 4.40
C THR A 233 30.87 -20.44 3.22
#